data_8cfeb56e775119f6e82127589969a4c6
#
_entry.id   8cfeb56e775119f6e82127589969a4c6
#
_cell.length_a   1.000
_cell.length_b   1.000
_cell.length_c   1.000
_cell.angle_alpha   90.00
_cell.angle_beta   90.00
_cell.angle_gamma   90.00
#
_symmetry.space_group_name_H-M   'P 1'
#
loop_
_entity.id
_entity.type
_entity.pdbx_description
1 polymer ?
#
loop_
_entity_poly.entity_id
_entity_poly.type
_entity_poly.pdbx_seq_one_letter_code
_entity_poly.pdbx_strand_id
1 'polypeptide(L)'
;NQAFHHDLYRAVGRGRMWVMEQQPGPVNWAPYNPAPLPGMARLWAWEAFAHGAETVCYFRWRQAPFAQEQMHAGLLRPDRAPAPALAECRQVADEFADMPDVGTAQAKAALIFDYESAWAWDVQPQGADFEMFRLAFAAYRGLRRAGLNIERTLYPSHTAAYLHLLRVRAHSTRT
;
A
#
# COMPACT_ATOMS: atom_id res chain seq x y z
N ASN A 1 -6.52 -0.01 4.70
CA ASN A 1 -5.94 1.18 4.04
C ASN A 1 -4.67 0.87 3.24
N GLN A 2 -3.77 0.06 3.77
CA GLN A 2 -2.47 -0.22 3.14
C GLN A 2 -2.65 -0.86 1.75
N ALA A 3 -3.50 -1.87 1.61
CA ALA A 3 -3.83 -2.49 0.33
C ALA A 3 -4.29 -1.48 -0.75
N PHE A 4 -5.09 -0.48 -0.34
CA PHE A 4 -5.53 0.58 -1.24
C PHE A 4 -4.36 1.42 -1.77
N HIS A 5 -3.40 1.74 -0.91
CA HIS A 5 -2.21 2.48 -1.32
C HIS A 5 -1.28 1.64 -2.20
N HIS A 6 -1.09 0.37 -1.88
CA HIS A 6 -0.29 -0.53 -2.72
C HIS A 6 -0.84 -0.64 -4.14
N ASP A 7 -2.16 -0.86 -4.29
CA ASP A 7 -2.78 -0.91 -5.61
C ASP A 7 -2.69 0.44 -6.34
N LEU A 8 -2.78 1.58 -5.62
CA LEU A 8 -2.59 2.90 -6.20
C LEU A 8 -1.16 3.10 -6.71
N TYR A 9 -0.16 2.82 -5.86
CA TYR A 9 1.24 3.04 -6.22
C TYR A 9 1.71 2.11 -7.33
N ARG A 10 1.24 0.86 -7.33
CA ARG A 10 1.48 -0.05 -8.45
C ARG A 10 0.91 0.51 -9.76
N ALA A 11 -0.29 1.06 -9.74
CA ALA A 11 -0.89 1.67 -10.94
C ALA A 11 -0.09 2.88 -11.44
N VAL A 12 0.33 3.78 -10.53
CA VAL A 12 1.23 4.91 -10.85
C VAL A 12 2.54 4.41 -11.47
N GLY A 13 3.10 3.35 -10.90
CA GLY A 13 4.33 2.72 -11.37
C GLY A 13 4.17 1.85 -12.62
N ARG A 14 3.00 1.88 -13.29
CA ARG A 14 2.70 1.08 -14.49
C ARG A 14 2.93 -0.42 -14.28
N GLY A 15 2.48 -0.91 -13.14
CA GLY A 15 2.62 -2.30 -12.72
C GLY A 15 3.85 -2.58 -11.85
N ARG A 16 4.74 -1.62 -11.66
CA ARG A 16 5.96 -1.76 -10.84
C ARG A 16 5.86 -0.94 -9.56
N MET A 17 6.23 -1.54 -8.44
CA MET A 17 6.18 -0.89 -7.14
C MET A 17 7.29 -1.41 -6.21
N TRP A 18 7.93 -0.48 -5.51
CA TRP A 18 8.79 -0.77 -4.38
C TRP A 18 8.23 -0.10 -3.13
N VAL A 19 8.25 -0.79 -2.02
CA VAL A 19 8.01 -0.19 -0.71
C VAL A 19 9.36 0.28 -0.19
N MET A 20 9.59 1.59 -0.21
CA MET A 20 10.89 2.16 0.16
C MET A 20 11.09 2.27 1.67
N GLU A 21 10.00 2.38 2.42
CA GLU A 21 10.04 2.44 3.88
C GLU A 21 8.95 1.57 4.48
N GLN A 22 9.35 0.39 4.95
CA GLN A 22 8.53 -0.44 5.83
C GLN A 22 9.07 -0.29 7.25
N GLN A 23 8.19 0.02 8.21
CA GLN A 23 8.61 0.14 9.60
C GLN A 23 8.95 -1.24 10.20
N PRO A 24 10.10 -1.40 10.88
CA PRO A 24 10.45 -2.64 11.57
C PRO A 24 10.03 -2.64 13.05
N GLY A 25 9.52 -1.53 13.56
CA GLY A 25 9.18 -1.35 14.96
C GLY A 25 8.44 -0.04 15.22
N PRO A 26 8.44 0.48 16.45
CA PRO A 26 7.84 1.77 16.75
C PRO A 26 8.43 2.89 15.89
N VAL A 27 7.59 3.78 15.43
CA VAL A 27 7.98 5.06 14.82
C VAL A 27 8.02 6.16 15.88
N ASN A 28 8.36 7.39 15.52
CA ASN A 28 8.48 8.50 16.49
C ASN A 28 7.71 9.77 16.10
N TRP A 29 6.91 9.70 15.05
CA TRP A 29 6.22 10.85 14.45
C TRP A 29 4.70 10.81 14.56
N ALA A 30 4.12 9.68 14.97
CA ALA A 30 2.70 9.56 15.19
C ALA A 30 2.29 9.96 16.61
N PRO A 31 1.03 10.35 16.85
CA PRO A 31 0.53 10.61 18.21
C PRO A 31 0.65 9.40 19.15
N TYR A 32 0.57 8.19 18.58
CA TYR A 32 0.77 6.92 19.28
C TYR A 32 1.72 6.05 18.46
N ASN A 33 2.75 5.52 19.11
CA ASN A 33 3.81 4.74 18.45
C ASN A 33 3.95 3.36 19.10
N PRO A 34 2.93 2.50 19.02
CA PRO A 34 3.00 1.17 19.63
C PRO A 34 4.03 0.31 18.89
N ALA A 35 4.62 -0.63 19.63
CA ALA A 35 5.41 -1.67 18.99
C ALA A 35 4.50 -2.61 18.20
N PRO A 36 4.89 -3.01 16.97
CA PRO A 36 4.20 -4.05 16.25
C PRO A 36 4.13 -5.35 17.05
N LEU A 37 3.02 -6.04 16.95
CA LEU A 37 2.90 -7.38 17.52
C LEU A 37 3.79 -8.37 16.74
N PRO A 38 4.24 -9.45 17.36
CA PRO A 38 4.97 -10.52 16.67
C PRO A 38 4.22 -11.00 15.42
N GLY A 39 4.92 -11.13 14.31
CA GLY A 39 4.36 -11.50 13.00
C GLY A 39 3.85 -10.33 12.15
N MET A 40 3.72 -9.13 12.71
CA MET A 40 3.19 -7.99 11.94
C MET A 40 4.17 -7.49 10.87
N ALA A 41 5.47 -7.44 11.13
CA ALA A 41 6.46 -7.03 10.13
C ALA A 41 6.45 -7.99 8.93
N ARG A 42 6.35 -9.30 9.21
CA ARG A 42 6.20 -10.32 8.17
C ARG A 42 4.89 -10.16 7.41
N LEU A 43 3.77 -9.96 8.10
CA LEU A 43 2.46 -9.76 7.47
C LEU A 43 2.45 -8.57 6.51
N TRP A 44 3.01 -7.44 6.90
CA TRP A 44 3.07 -6.24 6.07
C TRP A 44 3.94 -6.42 4.83
N ALA A 45 5.06 -7.13 4.96
CA ALA A 45 5.89 -7.45 3.79
C ALA A 45 5.13 -8.34 2.81
N TRP A 46 4.45 -9.39 3.29
CA TRP A 46 3.65 -10.26 2.45
C TRP A 46 2.43 -9.57 1.85
N GLU A 47 1.81 -8.64 2.56
CA GLU A 47 0.75 -7.80 1.99
C GLU A 47 1.28 -6.98 0.80
N ALA A 48 2.45 -6.35 0.94
CA ALA A 48 3.07 -5.60 -0.15
C ALA A 48 3.37 -6.49 -1.36
N PHE A 49 3.98 -7.66 -1.17
CA PHE A 49 4.25 -8.62 -2.25
C PHE A 49 2.97 -9.15 -2.89
N ALA A 50 1.94 -9.45 -2.12
CA ALA A 50 0.63 -9.88 -2.63
C ALA A 50 -0.06 -8.81 -3.48
N HIS A 51 0.29 -7.54 -3.28
CA HIS A 51 -0.14 -6.41 -4.09
C HIS A 51 0.84 -6.04 -5.22
N GLY A 52 1.88 -6.86 -5.45
CA GLY A 52 2.80 -6.74 -6.57
C GLY A 52 4.03 -5.88 -6.31
N ALA A 53 4.41 -5.68 -5.05
CA ALA A 53 5.70 -5.08 -4.74
C ALA A 53 6.84 -5.99 -5.20
N GLU A 54 7.83 -5.43 -5.87
CA GLU A 54 9.05 -6.14 -6.28
C GLU A 54 10.08 -6.16 -5.14
N THR A 55 10.01 -5.18 -4.24
CA THR A 55 10.97 -4.99 -3.16
C THR A 55 10.29 -4.32 -1.96
N VAL A 56 10.67 -4.77 -0.78
CA VAL A 56 10.32 -4.13 0.49
C VAL A 56 11.61 -3.76 1.20
N CYS A 57 11.84 -2.45 1.39
CA CYS A 57 12.97 -1.90 2.13
C CYS A 57 12.51 -1.49 3.52
N TYR A 58 13.35 -1.72 4.51
CA TYR A 58 13.04 -1.34 5.89
C TYR A 58 13.77 -0.07 6.29
N PHE A 59 13.07 0.88 6.81
CA PHE A 59 13.66 2.02 7.47
C PHE A 59 13.57 1.79 8.99
N ARG A 60 14.70 1.52 9.63
CA ARG A 60 16.09 1.58 9.15
C ARG A 60 16.86 0.32 9.53
N TRP A 61 18.08 0.18 9.00
CA TRP A 61 18.96 -0.94 9.38
C TRP A 61 19.28 -0.96 10.88
N ARG A 62 19.69 0.18 11.44
CA ARG A 62 20.00 0.32 12.88
C ARG A 62 19.35 1.57 13.45
N GLN A 63 18.70 1.44 14.57
CA GLN A 63 18.19 2.56 15.34
C GLN A 63 19.31 3.50 15.72
N ALA A 64 19.15 4.80 15.49
CA ALA A 64 20.15 5.80 15.81
C ALA A 64 20.35 5.88 17.34
N PRO A 65 21.59 5.90 17.83
CA PRO A 65 21.86 6.03 19.25
C PRO A 65 21.66 7.47 19.79
N PHE A 66 21.62 8.45 18.88
CA PHE A 66 21.43 9.88 19.19
C PHE A 66 20.92 10.62 17.94
N ALA A 67 20.64 11.91 18.08
CA ALA A 67 20.14 12.82 17.07
C ALA A 67 18.65 12.63 16.73
N GLN A 68 18.21 13.18 15.60
CA GLN A 68 16.81 13.07 15.14
C GLN A 68 16.43 11.63 14.90
N GLU A 69 15.16 11.34 15.11
CA GLU A 69 14.60 10.00 14.93
C GLU A 69 15.26 8.89 15.74
N GLN A 70 15.95 9.26 16.83
CA GLN A 70 16.57 8.25 17.70
C GLN A 70 15.56 7.25 18.29
N MET A 71 14.28 7.63 18.39
CA MET A 71 13.22 6.74 18.87
C MET A 71 12.57 5.92 17.73
N HIS A 72 12.97 6.16 16.48
CA HIS A 72 12.52 5.34 15.35
C HIS A 72 13.29 4.02 15.33
N ALA A 73 12.58 2.92 15.46
CA ALA A 73 13.19 1.59 15.53
C ALA A 73 13.93 1.22 14.24
N GLY A 74 14.94 0.39 14.38
CA GLY A 74 15.64 -0.25 13.26
C GLY A 74 15.52 -1.77 13.35
N LEU A 75 16.10 -2.46 12.37
CA LEU A 75 16.29 -3.91 12.41
C LEU A 75 17.34 -4.32 13.45
N LEU A 76 18.24 -3.40 13.75
CA LEU A 76 19.16 -3.49 14.89
C LEU A 76 18.84 -2.38 15.89
N ARG A 77 19.04 -2.69 17.16
CA ARG A 77 18.96 -1.75 18.28
C ARG A 77 20.18 -0.79 18.28
N PRO A 78 20.16 0.29 19.08
CA PRO A 78 21.30 1.20 19.17
C PRO A 78 22.62 0.50 19.57
N ASP A 79 22.56 -0.53 20.41
CA ASP A 79 23.68 -1.37 20.84
C ASP A 79 24.11 -2.43 19.80
N ARG A 80 23.51 -2.42 18.59
CA ARG A 80 23.70 -3.37 17.50
C ARG A 80 23.10 -4.76 17.75
N ALA A 81 22.43 -4.99 18.86
CA ALA A 81 21.71 -6.23 19.05
C ALA A 81 20.51 -6.33 18.08
N PRO A 82 20.12 -7.54 17.68
CA PRO A 82 18.92 -7.75 16.85
C PRO A 82 17.68 -7.15 17.52
N ALA A 83 16.88 -6.41 16.76
CA ALA A 83 15.54 -6.04 17.13
C ALA A 83 14.54 -7.15 16.74
N PRO A 84 13.33 -7.19 17.33
CA PRO A 84 12.39 -8.30 17.10
C PRO A 84 12.08 -8.55 15.63
N ALA A 85 11.89 -7.51 14.83
CA ALA A 85 11.54 -7.63 13.41
C ALA A 85 12.65 -8.24 12.53
N LEU A 86 13.91 -8.25 12.97
CA LEU A 86 14.99 -8.80 12.14
C LEU A 86 14.79 -10.28 11.83
N ALA A 87 14.28 -11.05 12.79
CA ALA A 87 13.99 -12.47 12.58
C ALA A 87 12.87 -12.66 11.56
N GLU A 88 11.81 -11.84 11.64
CA GLU A 88 10.69 -11.85 10.69
C GLU A 88 11.14 -11.46 9.29
N CYS A 89 12.00 -10.46 9.15
CA CYS A 89 12.53 -10.03 7.86
C CYS A 89 13.39 -11.11 7.21
N ARG A 90 14.20 -11.83 7.99
CA ARG A 90 14.98 -12.99 7.49
C ARG A 90 14.07 -14.10 7.02
N GLN A 91 13.06 -14.42 7.82
CA GLN A 91 12.06 -15.43 7.46
C GLN A 91 11.35 -15.07 6.14
N VAL A 92 10.96 -13.80 5.96
CA VAL A 92 10.36 -13.33 4.67
C VAL A 92 11.33 -13.50 3.52
N ALA A 93 12.62 -13.19 3.71
CA ALA A 93 13.63 -13.35 2.67
C ALA A 93 13.80 -14.83 2.26
N ASP A 94 13.83 -15.73 3.22
CA ASP A 94 13.93 -17.17 2.98
C ASP A 94 12.67 -17.69 2.27
N GLU A 95 11.49 -17.34 2.75
CA GLU A 95 10.21 -17.71 2.14
C GLU A 95 10.07 -17.19 0.72
N PHE A 96 10.56 -15.97 0.45
CA PHE A 96 10.50 -15.35 -0.87
C PHE A 96 11.49 -15.99 -1.85
N ALA A 97 12.67 -16.41 -1.38
CA ALA A 97 13.66 -17.08 -2.21
C ALA A 97 13.16 -18.43 -2.75
N ASP A 98 12.34 -19.13 -1.98
CA ASP A 98 11.76 -20.42 -2.33
C ASP A 98 10.44 -20.32 -3.11
N MET A 99 9.88 -19.09 -3.23
CA MET A 99 8.59 -18.88 -3.88
C MET A 99 8.74 -18.94 -5.41
N PRO A 100 7.88 -19.73 -6.10
CA PRO A 100 7.87 -19.70 -7.56
C PRO A 100 7.39 -18.33 -8.07
N ASP A 101 7.82 -17.95 -9.26
CA ASP A 101 7.26 -16.78 -9.94
C ASP A 101 5.77 -17.02 -10.24
N VAL A 102 4.92 -16.37 -9.50
CA VAL A 102 3.46 -16.47 -9.65
C VAL A 102 2.89 -15.44 -10.64
N GLY A 103 3.76 -14.61 -11.21
CA GLY A 103 3.38 -13.53 -12.10
C GLY A 103 2.51 -12.46 -11.42
N THR A 104 1.86 -11.64 -12.24
CA THR A 104 0.99 -10.56 -11.76
C THR A 104 -0.47 -11.00 -11.81
N ALA A 105 -1.18 -10.82 -10.71
CA ALA A 105 -2.61 -11.10 -10.65
C ALA A 105 -3.37 -10.20 -11.64
N GLN A 106 -4.20 -10.80 -12.49
CA GLN A 106 -5.07 -10.04 -13.38
C GLN A 106 -6.26 -9.48 -12.59
N ALA A 107 -6.52 -8.19 -12.77
CA ALA A 107 -7.67 -7.52 -12.18
C ALA A 107 -8.88 -7.59 -13.13
N LYS A 108 -10.05 -7.98 -12.58
CA LYS A 108 -11.32 -7.98 -13.32
C LYS A 108 -12.08 -6.66 -13.22
N ALA A 109 -11.67 -5.80 -12.31
CA ALA A 109 -12.28 -4.50 -12.07
C ALA A 109 -11.20 -3.40 -12.12
N ALA A 110 -11.57 -2.24 -12.64
CA ALA A 110 -10.73 -1.04 -12.60
C ALA A 110 -11.44 0.05 -11.80
N LEU A 111 -10.71 0.67 -10.88
CA LEU A 111 -11.16 1.86 -10.15
C LEU A 111 -10.40 3.07 -10.71
N ILE A 112 -11.12 3.96 -11.38
CA ILE A 112 -10.55 5.21 -11.87
C ILE A 112 -10.46 6.19 -10.70
N PHE A 113 -9.28 6.74 -10.50
CA PHE A 113 -9.00 7.75 -9.50
C PHE A 113 -8.13 8.85 -10.10
N ASP A 114 -8.47 10.08 -9.80
CA ASP A 114 -7.82 11.27 -10.34
C ASP A 114 -7.61 12.31 -9.22
N TYR A 115 -6.37 12.75 -9.05
CA TYR A 115 -6.00 13.75 -8.05
C TYR A 115 -6.55 15.14 -8.40
N GLU A 116 -6.63 15.48 -9.67
CA GLU A 116 -7.14 16.78 -10.10
C GLU A 116 -8.62 16.93 -9.73
N SER A 117 -9.39 15.86 -9.85
CA SER A 117 -10.77 15.83 -9.35
C SER A 117 -10.84 16.00 -7.84
N ALA A 118 -9.93 15.39 -7.09
CA ALA A 118 -9.86 15.59 -5.64
C ALA A 118 -9.56 17.06 -5.28
N TRP A 119 -8.58 17.67 -5.95
CA TRP A 119 -8.23 19.08 -5.75
C TRP A 119 -9.36 20.03 -6.16
N ALA A 120 -10.09 19.71 -7.24
CA ALA A 120 -11.25 20.52 -7.65
C ALA A 120 -12.34 20.53 -6.58
N TRP A 121 -12.60 19.38 -5.93
CA TRP A 121 -13.53 19.28 -4.80
C TRP A 121 -13.04 20.04 -3.56
N ASP A 122 -11.74 20.06 -3.29
CA ASP A 122 -11.16 20.81 -2.18
C ASP A 122 -11.31 22.33 -2.38
N VAL A 123 -11.19 22.79 -3.63
CA VAL A 123 -11.34 24.21 -3.98
C VAL A 123 -12.82 24.65 -4.01
N GLN A 124 -13.70 23.76 -4.44
CA GLN A 124 -15.14 24.04 -4.56
C GLN A 124 -15.97 22.93 -3.88
N PRO A 125 -15.95 22.87 -2.55
CA PRO A 125 -16.64 21.81 -1.83
C PRO A 125 -18.16 21.91 -2.00
N GLN A 126 -18.80 20.77 -2.25
CA GLN A 126 -20.25 20.67 -2.37
C GLN A 126 -20.95 20.19 -1.09
N GLY A 127 -20.17 19.84 -0.08
CA GLY A 127 -20.65 19.43 1.24
C GLY A 127 -19.48 19.35 2.21
N ALA A 128 -19.69 19.77 3.47
CA ALA A 128 -18.65 19.83 4.49
C ALA A 128 -18.09 18.48 4.89
N ASP A 129 -18.84 17.41 4.68
CA ASP A 129 -18.51 16.01 5.00
C ASP A 129 -18.11 15.18 3.79
N PHE A 130 -18.03 15.79 2.59
CA PHE A 130 -17.59 15.10 1.39
C PHE A 130 -16.07 15.11 1.28
N GLU A 131 -15.52 13.94 1.07
CA GLU A 131 -14.08 13.72 0.82
C GLU A 131 -13.90 12.68 -0.29
N MET A 132 -13.22 13.08 -1.37
CA MET A 132 -13.02 12.24 -2.55
C MET A 132 -12.29 10.93 -2.23
N PHE A 133 -11.28 10.97 -1.37
CA PHE A 133 -10.55 9.77 -0.96
C PHE A 133 -11.43 8.80 -0.17
N ARG A 134 -12.31 9.29 0.68
CA ARG A 134 -13.26 8.44 1.42
C ARG A 134 -14.22 7.73 0.48
N LEU A 135 -14.72 8.45 -0.54
CA LEU A 135 -15.60 7.86 -1.56
C LEU A 135 -14.88 6.77 -2.35
N ALA A 136 -13.69 7.09 -2.86
CA ALA A 136 -12.86 6.13 -3.61
C ALA A 136 -12.51 4.90 -2.75
N PHE A 137 -12.18 5.10 -1.48
CA PHE A 137 -11.89 4.01 -0.56
C PHE A 137 -13.12 3.16 -0.24
N ALA A 138 -14.30 3.76 -0.12
CA ALA A 138 -15.55 3.02 0.08
C ALA A 138 -15.86 2.10 -1.10
N ALA A 139 -15.71 2.62 -2.34
CA ALA A 139 -15.86 1.83 -3.56
C ALA A 139 -14.83 0.68 -3.62
N TYR A 140 -13.56 0.98 -3.35
CA TYR A 140 -12.50 -0.02 -3.27
C TYR A 140 -12.83 -1.14 -2.28
N ARG A 141 -13.23 -0.78 -1.06
CA ARG A 141 -13.62 -1.76 -0.03
C ARG A 141 -14.77 -2.66 -0.47
N GLY A 142 -15.77 -2.09 -1.14
CA GLY A 142 -16.91 -2.85 -1.67
C GLY A 142 -16.45 -3.89 -2.68
N LEU A 143 -15.62 -3.51 -3.63
CA LEU A 143 -15.07 -4.41 -4.65
C LEU A 143 -14.19 -5.51 -4.05
N ARG A 144 -13.29 -5.16 -3.10
CA ARG A 144 -12.44 -6.16 -2.42
C ARG A 144 -13.25 -7.15 -1.59
N ARG A 145 -14.32 -6.70 -0.92
CA ARG A 145 -15.24 -7.58 -0.18
C ARG A 145 -16.02 -8.52 -1.11
N ALA A 146 -16.25 -8.12 -2.35
CA ALA A 146 -16.83 -8.97 -3.39
C ALA A 146 -15.81 -9.96 -4.00
N GLY A 147 -14.59 -10.03 -3.47
CA GLY A 147 -13.53 -10.95 -3.93
C GLY A 147 -12.86 -10.53 -5.24
N LEU A 148 -13.00 -9.25 -5.65
CA LEU A 148 -12.41 -8.76 -6.89
C LEU A 148 -11.01 -8.22 -6.66
N ASN A 149 -10.08 -8.60 -7.53
CA ASN A 149 -8.83 -7.87 -7.71
C ASN A 149 -9.11 -6.60 -8.49
N ILE A 150 -8.44 -5.52 -8.10
CA ILE A 150 -8.71 -4.18 -8.63
C ILE A 150 -7.42 -3.63 -9.19
N GLU A 151 -7.47 -3.20 -10.45
CA GLU A 151 -6.48 -2.35 -11.04
C GLU A 151 -6.94 -0.88 -10.93
N ARG A 152 -6.04 0.00 -10.56
CA ARG A 152 -6.33 1.43 -10.54
C ARG A 152 -5.72 2.06 -11.76
N THR A 153 -6.55 2.70 -12.54
CA THR A 153 -6.10 3.47 -13.70
C THR A 153 -6.07 4.94 -13.31
N LEU A 154 -4.88 5.54 -13.37
CA LEU A 154 -4.75 6.98 -13.36
C LEU A 154 -5.11 7.48 -14.75
N TYR A 155 -6.05 8.40 -14.83
CA TYR A 155 -6.38 9.03 -16.08
C TYR A 155 -5.34 10.11 -16.39
N PRO A 156 -4.72 10.15 -17.58
CA PRO A 156 -3.84 11.26 -17.96
C PRO A 156 -4.64 12.54 -18.05
N SER A 157 -4.09 13.60 -17.51
CA SER A 157 -4.65 14.90 -17.18
C SER A 157 -5.10 15.79 -18.35
N HIS A 158 -5.67 15.26 -19.42
CA HIS A 158 -6.11 16.09 -20.56
C HIS A 158 -7.56 15.92 -20.98
N THR A 159 -8.40 15.28 -20.19
CA THR A 159 -9.82 15.18 -20.53
C THR A 159 -10.66 15.56 -19.32
N ALA A 160 -11.37 16.68 -19.47
CA ALA A 160 -12.27 17.28 -18.50
C ALA A 160 -13.12 16.28 -17.71
N ALA A 161 -13.25 16.60 -16.43
CA ALA A 161 -14.22 16.17 -15.45
C ALA A 161 -15.41 15.36 -16.00
N TYR A 162 -15.27 14.03 -16.00
CA TYR A 162 -16.44 13.16 -16.06
C TYR A 162 -16.34 12.14 -14.95
N LEU A 163 -17.32 12.17 -14.06
CA LEU A 163 -17.65 11.07 -13.17
C LEU A 163 -17.89 9.81 -14.03
N HIS A 164 -16.85 9.03 -14.30
CA HIS A 164 -17.03 7.73 -14.88
C HIS A 164 -17.25 6.73 -13.75
N LEU A 165 -18.52 6.53 -13.49
CA LEU A 165 -19.02 5.37 -12.75
C LEU A 165 -18.33 4.09 -13.23
N LEU A 166 -18.00 3.25 -12.26
CA LEU A 166 -17.59 1.86 -12.39
C LEU A 166 -18.13 1.19 -13.67
N ARG A 167 -17.28 0.94 -14.63
CA ARG A 167 -17.60 0.05 -15.74
C ARG A 167 -17.16 -1.35 -15.38
N VAL A 168 -17.99 -2.06 -14.67
CA VAL A 168 -17.82 -3.51 -14.49
C VAL A 168 -18.13 -4.20 -15.80
N ARG A 169 -17.12 -4.66 -16.50
CA ARG A 169 -17.31 -5.51 -17.68
C ARG A 169 -17.43 -6.94 -17.18
N ALA A 170 -18.67 -7.40 -16.96
CA ALA A 170 -18.94 -8.81 -16.79
C ALA A 170 -18.69 -9.51 -18.14
N HIS A 171 -17.61 -10.28 -18.24
CA HIS A 171 -17.47 -11.24 -19.32
C HIS A 171 -18.37 -12.41 -19.00
N SER A 172 -19.52 -12.46 -19.66
CA SER A 172 -20.34 -13.67 -19.74
C SER A 172 -19.59 -14.69 -20.59
N THR A 173 -19.01 -15.68 -19.97
CA THR A 173 -18.65 -16.92 -20.66
C THR A 173 -19.93 -17.65 -20.99
N ARG A 174 -20.43 -17.47 -22.21
CA ARG A 174 -21.36 -18.46 -22.79
C ARG A 174 -20.52 -19.63 -23.28
N THR A 175 -20.70 -20.76 -22.66
CA THR A 175 -20.38 -22.10 -23.18
C THR A 175 -21.17 -22.36 -24.45
#